data_f83da28cde426752dbb60194ad12b572
#
_entry.id   f83da28cde426752dbb60194ad12b572
#
_cell.length_a   1.000
_cell.length_b   1.000
_cell.length_c   1.000
_cell.angle_alpha   90.00
_cell.angle_beta   90.00
_cell.angle_gamma   90.00
#
_symmetry.space_group_name_H-M   'P 1'
#
loop_
_entity.id
_entity.type
_entity.pdbx_description
1 polymer ?
#
loop_
_entity_poly.entity_id
_entity_poly.type
_entity_poly.pdbx_seq_one_letter_code
_entity_poly.pdbx_strand_id
1 'polypeptide(L)'
;VIVDYHMHLRDSETVIDHTITGIERFVEVAATRGVDEIGFSEHVYCFWQTRELWSLPYQTDQCIHDLDKYVDAVLEAKRQGLPVKLALEVDYVGSLQPRLAEILEPYPWDFLLGSVHWIDGETVDSTPGIWERHAVEEVWRLYFAALTELVPFVDVLAHPDLPKIFGRRPDDLSSYYPDLQGVALEISTAGLRRPVGELYPDPALLAGRPITLASDAHEPALVGEDFDRALALARDAGYETVTVFDRRRSRQEPLG
;
A
#
# COMPACT_ATOMS: atom_id res chain seq x y z
N VAL A 1 -16.40 2.56 11.10
CA VAL A 1 -15.03 2.04 11.35
C VAL A 1 -14.05 2.85 10.52
N ILE A 2 -12.94 3.27 11.15
CA ILE A 2 -11.82 3.94 10.47
C ILE A 2 -10.63 2.98 10.53
N VAL A 3 -10.11 2.57 9.37
CA VAL A 3 -8.95 1.71 9.26
C VAL A 3 -7.78 2.46 8.63
N ASP A 4 -6.54 2.09 9.00
CA ASP A 4 -5.32 2.54 8.32
C ASP A 4 -4.52 1.28 7.91
N TYR A 5 -4.62 0.89 6.65
CA TYR A 5 -4.15 -0.42 6.19
C TYR A 5 -2.84 -0.38 5.39
N HIS A 6 -2.21 0.78 5.35
CA HIS A 6 -0.89 0.90 4.74
C HIS A 6 0.06 1.65 5.65
N MET A 7 0.97 0.89 6.26
CA MET A 7 2.05 1.46 7.06
C MET A 7 3.22 0.50 7.21
N HIS A 8 4.40 1.08 7.39
CA HIS A 8 5.65 0.37 7.53
C HIS A 8 6.10 0.40 8.98
N LEU A 9 6.43 -0.77 9.52
CA LEU A 9 6.79 -0.92 10.94
C LEU A 9 8.21 -0.40 11.18
N ARG A 10 8.32 0.91 11.34
CA ARG A 10 9.58 1.65 11.47
C ARG A 10 9.56 2.59 12.67
N ASP A 11 10.72 2.84 13.25
CA ASP A 11 10.91 3.86 14.30
C ASP A 11 11.01 5.28 13.70
N SER A 12 11.57 5.36 12.51
CA SER A 12 11.70 6.55 11.68
C SER A 12 11.72 6.12 10.20
N GLU A 13 11.68 7.06 9.28
CA GLU A 13 11.65 6.79 7.84
C GLU A 13 12.66 5.71 7.37
N THR A 14 13.80 5.61 8.05
CA THR A 14 14.92 4.72 7.63
C THR A 14 15.21 3.56 8.59
N VAL A 15 14.57 3.50 9.77
CA VAL A 15 14.89 2.52 10.81
C VAL A 15 13.74 1.54 11.00
N ILE A 16 13.88 0.36 10.43
CA ILE A 16 12.90 -0.74 10.57
C ILE A 16 12.94 -1.28 12.02
N ASP A 17 11.76 -1.41 12.64
CA ASP A 17 11.59 -1.88 14.03
C ASP A 17 10.50 -2.95 14.13
N HIS A 18 10.80 -4.16 13.66
CA HIS A 18 9.89 -5.31 13.72
C HIS A 18 9.79 -5.87 15.16
N THR A 19 9.35 -5.04 16.11
CA THR A 19 9.17 -5.42 17.50
C THR A 19 7.76 -5.11 18.02
N ILE A 20 7.33 -5.79 19.08
CA ILE A 20 6.07 -5.48 19.78
C ILE A 20 6.04 -4.00 20.23
N THR A 21 7.12 -3.52 20.80
CA THR A 21 7.21 -2.11 21.24
C THR A 21 7.09 -1.13 20.07
N GLY A 22 7.63 -1.48 18.90
CA GLY A 22 7.39 -0.73 17.67
C GLY A 22 5.90 -0.68 17.33
N ILE A 23 5.22 -1.83 17.33
CA ILE A 23 3.79 -1.95 17.06
C ILE A 23 2.94 -1.13 18.05
N GLU A 24 3.23 -1.22 19.36
CA GLU A 24 2.52 -0.48 20.40
C GLU A 24 2.53 1.03 20.16
N ARG A 25 3.64 1.61 19.69
CA ARG A 25 3.74 3.05 19.37
C ARG A 25 2.80 3.46 18.23
N PHE A 26 2.64 2.64 17.21
CA PHE A 26 1.67 2.88 16.14
C PHE A 26 0.24 2.80 16.65
N VAL A 27 -0.07 1.79 17.47
CA VAL A 27 -1.41 1.60 18.08
C VAL A 27 -1.77 2.77 18.98
N GLU A 28 -0.82 3.29 19.78
CA GLU A 28 -1.06 4.47 20.64
C GLU A 28 -1.45 5.70 19.80
N VAL A 29 -0.75 5.97 18.71
CA VAL A 29 -1.10 7.10 17.83
C VAL A 29 -2.43 6.86 17.14
N ALA A 30 -2.68 5.66 16.60
CA ALA A 30 -3.97 5.29 16.02
C ALA A 30 -5.14 5.59 16.97
N ALA A 31 -5.03 5.15 18.22
CA ALA A 31 -6.05 5.40 19.25
C ALA A 31 -6.30 6.90 19.49
N THR A 32 -5.25 7.74 19.52
CA THR A 32 -5.41 9.20 19.71
C THR A 32 -6.08 9.89 18.53
N ARG A 33 -6.02 9.29 17.33
CA ARG A 33 -6.60 9.81 16.08
C ARG A 33 -7.94 9.16 15.71
N GLY A 34 -8.46 8.27 16.57
CA GLY A 34 -9.74 7.60 16.33
C GLY A 34 -9.67 6.57 15.21
N VAL A 35 -8.50 6.02 14.90
CA VAL A 35 -8.33 4.90 13.99
C VAL A 35 -8.60 3.61 14.77
N ASP A 36 -9.58 2.83 14.33
CA ASP A 36 -10.06 1.64 15.04
C ASP A 36 -9.17 0.43 14.83
N GLU A 37 -8.53 0.30 13.66
CA GLU A 37 -7.72 -0.85 13.28
C GLU A 37 -6.61 -0.42 12.31
N ILE A 38 -5.40 -0.94 12.50
CA ILE A 38 -4.25 -0.66 11.64
C ILE A 38 -3.68 -1.92 11.01
N GLY A 39 -3.13 -1.80 9.79
CA GLY A 39 -2.51 -2.90 9.07
C GLY A 39 -1.04 -2.60 8.77
N PHE A 40 -0.14 -3.45 9.29
CA PHE A 40 1.28 -3.35 8.91
C PHE A 40 1.49 -4.04 7.56
N SER A 41 2.09 -3.32 6.63
CA SER A 41 2.29 -3.72 5.24
C SER A 41 3.71 -3.36 4.76
N GLU A 42 4.73 -3.88 5.45
CA GLU A 42 6.13 -3.60 5.07
C GLU A 42 6.39 -4.03 3.63
N HIS A 43 7.33 -3.35 2.96
CA HIS A 43 7.71 -3.69 1.59
C HIS A 43 8.28 -5.10 1.48
N VAL A 44 7.77 -5.88 0.53
CA VAL A 44 8.20 -7.27 0.34
C VAL A 44 9.68 -7.41 0.01
N TYR A 45 10.29 -6.44 -0.67
CA TYR A 45 11.73 -6.47 -0.99
C TYR A 45 12.65 -6.28 0.23
N CYS A 46 12.13 -5.89 1.39
CA CYS A 46 12.92 -5.81 2.60
C CYS A 46 13.33 -7.19 3.16
N PHE A 47 12.69 -8.27 2.72
CA PHE A 47 12.81 -9.58 3.32
C PHE A 47 13.70 -10.54 2.52
N TRP A 48 14.74 -11.08 3.17
CA TRP A 48 15.73 -11.94 2.53
C TRP A 48 15.15 -13.26 1.98
N GLN A 49 13.97 -13.69 2.45
CA GLN A 49 13.26 -14.84 1.87
C GLN A 49 12.82 -14.61 0.42
N THR A 50 12.70 -13.35 -0.01
CA THR A 50 12.33 -12.97 -1.38
C THR A 50 13.51 -12.52 -2.24
N ARG A 51 14.74 -12.58 -1.71
CA ARG A 51 15.95 -12.01 -2.31
C ARG A 51 16.20 -12.46 -3.74
N GLU A 52 15.86 -13.69 -4.08
CA GLU A 52 16.08 -14.25 -5.43
C GLU A 52 15.30 -13.52 -6.54
N LEU A 53 14.27 -12.73 -6.16
CA LEU A 53 13.39 -12.02 -7.10
C LEU A 53 13.90 -10.61 -7.44
N TRP A 54 14.86 -10.09 -6.69
CA TRP A 54 15.29 -8.69 -6.78
C TRP A 54 16.60 -8.56 -7.54
N SER A 55 16.62 -7.63 -8.50
CA SER A 55 17.80 -7.37 -9.33
C SER A 55 18.28 -5.92 -9.26
N LEU A 56 17.44 -4.99 -8.81
CA LEU A 56 17.82 -3.59 -8.68
C LEU A 56 18.65 -3.37 -7.41
N PRO A 57 19.74 -2.57 -7.46
CA PRO A 57 20.61 -2.33 -6.32
C PRO A 57 19.85 -1.90 -5.06
N TYR A 58 18.90 -0.96 -5.19
CA TYR A 58 18.09 -0.50 -4.05
C TYR A 58 17.36 -1.65 -3.35
N GLN A 59 16.68 -2.50 -4.11
CA GLN A 59 15.92 -3.63 -3.56
C GLN A 59 16.84 -4.66 -2.89
N THR A 60 17.97 -4.99 -3.55
CA THR A 60 18.92 -5.97 -3.01
C THR A 60 19.61 -5.48 -1.74
N ASP A 61 19.86 -4.18 -1.62
CA ASP A 61 20.50 -3.56 -0.44
C ASP A 61 19.53 -3.51 0.75
N GLN A 62 18.21 -3.31 0.49
CA GLN A 62 17.18 -3.34 1.53
C GLN A 62 16.80 -4.76 1.97
N CYS A 63 17.12 -5.79 1.19
CA CYS A 63 16.70 -7.19 1.38
C CYS A 63 17.49 -7.90 2.49
N ILE A 64 17.41 -7.39 3.71
CA ILE A 64 18.23 -7.83 4.85
C ILE A 64 17.42 -8.26 6.09
N HIS A 65 16.11 -8.06 6.08
CA HIS A 65 15.24 -8.37 7.20
C HIS A 65 14.66 -9.78 7.09
N ASP A 66 14.16 -10.28 8.21
CA ASP A 66 13.59 -11.61 8.33
C ASP A 66 12.06 -11.53 8.32
N LEU A 67 11.43 -12.11 7.28
CA LEU A 67 9.98 -12.14 7.16
C LEU A 67 9.31 -12.89 8.31
N ASP A 68 9.91 -13.97 8.79
CA ASP A 68 9.36 -14.75 9.91
C ASP A 68 9.31 -13.89 11.18
N LYS A 69 10.34 -13.10 11.46
CA LYS A 69 10.34 -12.18 12.61
C LYS A 69 9.29 -11.10 12.53
N TYR A 70 9.10 -10.52 11.33
CA TYR A 70 8.04 -9.54 11.10
C TYR A 70 6.66 -10.16 11.34
N VAL A 71 6.40 -11.31 10.74
CA VAL A 71 5.14 -12.05 10.89
C VAL A 71 4.90 -12.41 12.36
N ASP A 72 5.90 -12.97 13.05
CA ASP A 72 5.80 -13.36 14.46
C ASP A 72 5.48 -12.15 15.35
N ALA A 73 6.09 -11.00 15.13
CA ALA A 73 5.84 -9.79 15.91
C ALA A 73 4.38 -9.32 15.76
N VAL A 74 3.84 -9.25 14.54
CA VAL A 74 2.46 -8.82 14.31
C VAL A 74 1.46 -9.85 14.83
N LEU A 75 1.73 -11.16 14.68
CA LEU A 75 0.88 -12.22 15.22
C LEU A 75 0.88 -12.21 16.76
N GLU A 76 2.01 -11.91 17.39
CA GLU A 76 2.07 -11.75 18.85
C GLU A 76 1.22 -10.55 19.31
N ALA A 77 1.33 -9.40 18.63
CA ALA A 77 0.50 -8.23 18.91
C ALA A 77 -1.00 -8.55 18.80
N LYS A 78 -1.41 -9.29 17.76
CA LYS A 78 -2.79 -9.78 17.61
C LYS A 78 -3.21 -10.69 18.78
N ARG A 79 -2.32 -11.61 19.23
CA ARG A 79 -2.62 -12.49 20.39
C ARG A 79 -2.79 -11.71 21.70
N GLN A 80 -2.11 -10.58 21.83
CA GLN A 80 -2.25 -9.66 22.96
C GLN A 80 -3.51 -8.79 22.87
N GLY A 81 -4.27 -8.89 21.78
CA GLY A 81 -5.53 -8.16 21.59
C GLY A 81 -5.34 -6.74 21.03
N LEU A 82 -4.16 -6.40 20.50
CA LEU A 82 -3.96 -5.13 19.81
C LEU A 82 -4.75 -5.12 18.49
N PRO A 83 -5.35 -3.97 18.08
CA PRO A 83 -6.17 -3.86 16.88
C PRO A 83 -5.32 -3.77 15.61
N VAL A 84 -4.54 -4.82 15.33
CA VAL A 84 -3.58 -4.85 14.23
C VAL A 84 -3.87 -5.98 13.25
N LYS A 85 -3.54 -5.76 11.98
CA LYS A 85 -3.59 -6.73 10.90
C LYS A 85 -2.20 -7.03 10.37
N LEU A 86 -2.01 -8.30 9.98
CA LEU A 86 -0.81 -8.76 9.29
C LEU A 86 -1.02 -8.61 7.78
N ALA A 87 -0.27 -7.73 7.18
CA ALA A 87 -0.28 -7.49 5.74
C ALA A 87 1.13 -7.41 5.18
N LEU A 88 1.24 -7.22 3.87
CA LEU A 88 2.49 -6.99 3.17
C LEU A 88 2.22 -6.12 1.94
N GLU A 89 3.09 -5.18 1.65
CA GLU A 89 3.09 -4.46 0.39
C GLU A 89 3.90 -5.25 -0.63
N VAL A 90 3.16 -5.83 -1.59
CA VAL A 90 3.65 -6.73 -2.62
C VAL A 90 3.98 -5.92 -3.87
N ASP A 91 5.27 -5.70 -4.09
CA ASP A 91 5.74 -5.02 -5.31
C ASP A 91 5.49 -5.86 -6.57
N TYR A 92 5.17 -5.15 -7.66
CA TYR A 92 5.08 -5.76 -8.98
C TYR A 92 6.46 -6.23 -9.47
N VAL A 93 6.56 -7.52 -9.81
CA VAL A 93 7.80 -8.15 -10.29
C VAL A 93 7.62 -8.83 -11.67
N GLY A 94 6.59 -8.41 -12.41
CA GLY A 94 6.32 -8.93 -13.75
C GLY A 94 6.11 -10.45 -13.76
N SER A 95 6.79 -11.15 -14.65
CA SER A 95 6.68 -12.61 -14.82
C SER A 95 7.06 -13.43 -13.58
N LEU A 96 7.72 -12.83 -12.58
CA LEU A 96 8.08 -13.49 -11.31
C LEU A 96 6.96 -13.42 -10.26
N GLN A 97 5.84 -12.76 -10.54
CA GLN A 97 4.72 -12.62 -9.60
C GLN A 97 4.17 -13.97 -9.08
N PRO A 98 4.02 -15.03 -9.89
CA PRO A 98 3.62 -16.34 -9.38
C PRO A 98 4.62 -16.93 -8.38
N ARG A 99 5.94 -16.73 -8.62
CA ARG A 99 6.97 -17.21 -7.70
C ARG A 99 6.95 -16.45 -6.37
N LEU A 100 6.72 -15.14 -6.40
CA LEU A 100 6.53 -14.35 -5.19
C LEU A 100 5.30 -14.83 -4.41
N ALA A 101 4.18 -15.09 -5.10
CA ALA A 101 2.98 -15.62 -4.46
C ALA A 101 3.22 -16.98 -3.78
N GLU A 102 4.00 -17.88 -4.38
CA GLU A 102 4.40 -19.16 -3.75
C GLU A 102 5.20 -18.97 -2.46
N ILE A 103 6.13 -17.99 -2.43
CA ILE A 103 6.92 -17.67 -1.24
C ILE A 103 6.01 -17.13 -0.11
N LEU A 104 4.98 -16.36 -0.45
CA LEU A 104 4.09 -15.72 0.51
C LEU A 104 2.93 -16.62 0.99
N GLU A 105 2.57 -17.66 0.24
CA GLU A 105 1.43 -18.55 0.51
C GLU A 105 1.42 -19.18 1.92
N PRO A 106 2.56 -19.58 2.51
CA PRO A 106 2.56 -20.21 3.84
C PRO A 106 2.18 -19.28 5.00
N TYR A 107 2.17 -17.97 4.81
CA TYR A 107 1.94 -17.00 5.87
C TYR A 107 0.46 -16.65 6.02
N PRO A 108 -0.03 -16.40 7.26
CA PRO A 108 -1.45 -16.19 7.55
C PRO A 108 -1.86 -14.72 7.37
N TRP A 109 -1.66 -14.16 6.19
CA TRP A 109 -1.99 -12.77 5.87
C TRP A 109 -3.46 -12.43 6.14
N ASP A 110 -3.71 -11.27 6.71
CA ASP A 110 -5.06 -10.70 6.76
C ASP A 110 -5.43 -10.10 5.40
N PHE A 111 -4.47 -9.45 4.72
CA PHE A 111 -4.58 -8.98 3.35
C PHE A 111 -3.19 -8.74 2.74
N LEU A 112 -3.13 -8.62 1.42
CA LEU A 112 -1.94 -8.22 0.67
C LEU A 112 -2.27 -6.95 -0.14
N LEU A 113 -1.39 -5.93 -0.04
CA LEU A 113 -1.42 -4.75 -0.90
C LEU A 113 -0.56 -5.00 -2.13
N GLY A 114 -1.02 -4.57 -3.30
CA GLY A 114 -0.22 -4.58 -4.52
C GLY A 114 0.23 -3.17 -4.87
N SER A 115 1.52 -2.98 -5.13
CA SER A 115 2.10 -1.71 -5.52
C SER A 115 2.98 -1.82 -6.76
N VAL A 116 3.10 -0.71 -7.48
CA VAL A 116 4.00 -0.60 -8.64
C VAL A 116 4.94 0.58 -8.39
N HIS A 117 6.14 0.29 -7.90
CA HIS A 117 7.17 1.30 -7.67
C HIS A 117 8.18 1.37 -8.79
N TRP A 118 8.30 0.33 -9.62
CA TRP A 118 9.25 0.26 -10.72
C TRP A 118 8.59 -0.18 -12.03
N ILE A 119 8.95 0.50 -13.11
CA ILE A 119 8.60 0.15 -14.49
C ILE A 119 9.91 0.15 -15.29
N ASP A 120 10.19 -0.93 -16.01
CA ASP A 120 11.41 -1.11 -16.81
C ASP A 120 12.70 -0.79 -16.05
N GLY A 121 12.74 -1.12 -14.74
CA GLY A 121 13.88 -0.87 -13.87
C GLY A 121 14.03 0.56 -13.36
N GLU A 122 13.07 1.44 -13.67
CA GLU A 122 13.01 2.83 -13.20
C GLU A 122 11.94 3.00 -12.12
N THR A 123 12.25 3.80 -11.11
CA THR A 123 11.25 4.16 -10.09
C THR A 123 10.23 5.15 -10.65
N VAL A 124 8.97 5.00 -10.24
CA VAL A 124 7.89 5.93 -10.63
C VAL A 124 7.66 7.03 -9.59
N ASP A 125 8.23 6.91 -8.40
CA ASP A 125 7.95 7.74 -7.22
C ASP A 125 9.16 8.42 -6.58
N SER A 126 10.37 7.88 -6.75
CA SER A 126 11.55 8.37 -6.03
C SER A 126 12.36 9.38 -6.82
N THR A 127 12.43 9.23 -8.14
CA THR A 127 13.13 10.16 -9.04
C THR A 127 12.34 10.40 -10.34
N PRO A 128 12.49 11.58 -10.99
CA PRO A 128 11.81 11.85 -12.25
C PRO A 128 12.44 11.19 -13.48
N GLY A 129 13.43 10.29 -13.31
CA GLY A 129 14.22 9.71 -14.42
C GLY A 129 13.40 8.97 -15.47
N ILE A 130 12.32 8.29 -15.06
CA ILE A 130 11.42 7.60 -15.99
C ILE A 130 10.82 8.57 -17.03
N TRP A 131 10.51 9.81 -16.63
CA TRP A 131 9.93 10.85 -17.49
C TRP A 131 10.92 11.45 -18.50
N GLU A 132 12.22 11.17 -18.36
CA GLU A 132 13.24 11.56 -19.32
C GLU A 132 13.39 10.55 -20.46
N ARG A 133 12.94 9.30 -20.24
CA ARG A 133 13.08 8.18 -21.17
C ARG A 133 11.79 7.77 -21.85
N HIS A 134 10.66 8.04 -21.24
CA HIS A 134 9.34 7.63 -21.72
C HIS A 134 8.40 8.83 -21.87
N ALA A 135 7.51 8.77 -22.86
CA ALA A 135 6.40 9.71 -22.96
C ALA A 135 5.44 9.53 -21.77
N VAL A 136 4.75 10.61 -21.38
CA VAL A 136 3.81 10.59 -20.24
C VAL A 136 2.76 9.50 -20.42
N GLU A 137 2.14 9.41 -21.59
CA GLU A 137 1.12 8.42 -21.93
C GLU A 137 1.63 6.99 -21.84
N GLU A 138 2.90 6.76 -22.19
CA GLU A 138 3.52 5.44 -22.11
C GLU A 138 3.73 4.99 -20.66
N VAL A 139 4.23 5.88 -19.78
CA VAL A 139 4.40 5.58 -18.36
C VAL A 139 3.07 5.17 -17.73
N TRP A 140 2.00 5.95 -17.97
CA TRP A 140 0.69 5.65 -17.42
C TRP A 140 0.10 4.35 -17.96
N ARG A 141 0.27 4.06 -19.24
CA ARG A 141 -0.16 2.80 -19.85
C ARG A 141 0.55 1.60 -19.24
N LEU A 142 1.88 1.68 -19.07
CA LEU A 142 2.68 0.61 -18.45
C LEU A 142 2.33 0.44 -16.97
N TYR A 143 2.14 1.55 -16.26
CA TYR A 143 1.76 1.53 -14.84
C TYR A 143 0.42 0.82 -14.62
N PHE A 144 -0.62 1.19 -15.35
CA PHE A 144 -1.93 0.57 -15.23
C PHE A 144 -1.95 -0.88 -15.74
N ALA A 145 -1.12 -1.23 -16.73
CA ALA A 145 -0.94 -2.63 -17.13
C ALA A 145 -0.35 -3.46 -15.98
N ALA A 146 0.70 -2.96 -15.32
CA ALA A 146 1.32 -3.61 -14.17
C ALA A 146 0.35 -3.77 -12.99
N LEU A 147 -0.44 -2.72 -12.67
CA LEU A 147 -1.50 -2.82 -11.65
C LEU A 147 -2.53 -3.91 -12.00
N THR A 148 -2.93 -4.00 -13.27
CA THR A 148 -3.89 -5.02 -13.71
C THR A 148 -3.33 -6.43 -13.54
N GLU A 149 -2.03 -6.62 -13.83
CA GLU A 149 -1.36 -7.91 -13.63
C GLU A 149 -1.22 -8.30 -12.16
N LEU A 150 -1.21 -7.33 -11.22
CA LEU A 150 -1.20 -7.59 -9.78
C LEU A 150 -2.54 -8.09 -9.23
N VAL A 151 -3.67 -7.71 -9.83
CA VAL A 151 -5.02 -8.00 -9.30
C VAL A 151 -5.21 -9.45 -8.85
N PRO A 152 -4.76 -10.50 -9.57
CA PRO A 152 -4.95 -11.89 -9.12
C PRO A 152 -4.20 -12.29 -7.85
N PHE A 153 -3.23 -11.50 -7.41
CA PHE A 153 -2.30 -11.87 -6.34
C PHE A 153 -2.56 -11.11 -5.03
N VAL A 154 -3.31 -10.01 -5.07
CA VAL A 154 -3.49 -9.07 -3.95
C VAL A 154 -4.96 -8.82 -3.62
N ASP A 155 -5.22 -8.19 -2.48
CA ASP A 155 -6.57 -7.88 -1.99
C ASP A 155 -6.89 -6.39 -2.10
N VAL A 156 -5.84 -5.56 -2.11
CA VAL A 156 -5.90 -4.10 -2.18
C VAL A 156 -4.85 -3.61 -3.16
N LEU A 157 -5.14 -2.57 -3.94
CA LEU A 157 -4.12 -1.83 -4.70
C LEU A 157 -3.75 -0.56 -3.95
N ALA A 158 -2.47 -0.47 -3.60
CA ALA A 158 -1.87 0.67 -2.91
C ALA A 158 -1.70 1.84 -3.88
N HIS A 159 -1.96 3.08 -3.40
CA HIS A 159 -1.76 4.34 -4.15
C HIS A 159 -1.88 4.18 -5.67
N PRO A 160 -3.06 3.77 -6.20
CA PRO A 160 -3.20 3.18 -7.54
C PRO A 160 -3.01 4.16 -8.70
N ASP A 161 -2.61 5.40 -8.44
CA ASP A 161 -2.19 6.40 -9.42
C ASP A 161 -0.88 7.12 -9.00
N LEU A 162 0.03 6.39 -8.36
CA LEU A 162 1.30 6.88 -7.81
C LEU A 162 2.14 7.73 -8.78
N PRO A 163 2.22 7.47 -10.11
CA PRO A 163 3.05 8.27 -11.01
C PRO A 163 2.70 9.76 -11.04
N LYS A 164 1.50 10.16 -10.59
CA LYS A 164 1.13 11.58 -10.49
C LYS A 164 1.98 12.38 -9.49
N ILE A 165 2.77 11.73 -8.65
CA ILE A 165 3.62 12.35 -7.61
C ILE A 165 4.46 13.51 -8.13
N PHE A 166 4.91 13.46 -9.40
CA PHE A 166 5.68 14.53 -10.05
C PHE A 166 4.80 15.49 -10.89
N GLY A 167 3.47 15.43 -10.75
CA GLY A 167 2.53 16.26 -11.52
C GLY A 167 2.45 15.90 -13.02
N ARG A 168 3.02 14.77 -13.44
CA ARG A 168 3.04 14.34 -14.85
C ARG A 168 1.81 13.49 -15.15
N ARG A 169 0.90 14.01 -15.99
CA ARG A 169 -0.35 13.32 -16.37
C ARG A 169 -0.65 13.58 -17.85
N PRO A 170 -1.29 12.63 -18.57
CA PRO A 170 -1.91 12.92 -19.85
C PRO A 170 -3.10 13.89 -19.66
N ASP A 171 -3.51 14.58 -20.72
CA ASP A 171 -4.63 15.53 -20.68
C ASP A 171 -5.95 14.86 -20.25
N ASP A 172 -6.16 13.60 -20.67
CA ASP A 172 -7.27 12.76 -20.23
C ASP A 172 -6.75 11.47 -19.59
N LEU A 173 -6.43 11.53 -18.30
CA LEU A 173 -5.97 10.37 -17.54
C LEU A 173 -7.06 9.28 -17.43
N SER A 174 -8.33 9.68 -17.40
CA SER A 174 -9.44 8.74 -17.22
C SER A 174 -9.56 7.72 -18.34
N SER A 175 -9.10 8.06 -19.55
CA SER A 175 -9.06 7.15 -20.70
C SER A 175 -8.09 5.97 -20.54
N TYR A 176 -7.19 6.05 -19.56
CA TYR A 176 -6.21 5.00 -19.24
C TYR A 176 -6.65 4.10 -18.07
N TYR A 177 -7.74 4.45 -17.36
CA TYR A 177 -8.16 3.71 -16.17
C TYR A 177 -8.53 2.26 -16.51
N PRO A 178 -7.88 1.28 -15.87
CA PRO A 178 -8.15 -0.13 -16.13
C PRO A 178 -9.42 -0.59 -15.40
N ASP A 179 -9.93 -1.73 -15.82
CA ASP A 179 -10.95 -2.45 -15.07
C ASP A 179 -10.29 -3.27 -13.94
N LEU A 180 -10.36 -2.74 -12.71
CA LEU A 180 -9.74 -3.33 -11.52
C LEU A 180 -10.80 -4.06 -10.68
N GLN A 181 -11.45 -5.07 -11.25
CA GLN A 181 -12.44 -5.88 -10.54
C GLN A 181 -11.79 -6.84 -9.56
N GLY A 182 -12.45 -7.06 -8.41
CA GLY A 182 -12.06 -8.08 -7.45
C GLY A 182 -11.06 -7.64 -6.38
N VAL A 183 -10.59 -6.38 -6.41
CA VAL A 183 -9.71 -5.79 -5.41
C VAL A 183 -10.30 -4.52 -4.83
N ALA A 184 -9.90 -4.16 -3.61
CA ALA A 184 -10.17 -2.84 -3.07
C ALA A 184 -9.12 -1.83 -3.55
N LEU A 185 -9.48 -0.55 -3.58
CA LEU A 185 -8.55 0.55 -3.83
C LEU A 185 -8.28 1.30 -2.52
N GLU A 186 -7.04 1.63 -2.30
CA GLU A 186 -6.62 2.46 -1.19
C GLU A 186 -6.93 3.94 -1.46
N ILE A 187 -7.57 4.62 -0.50
CA ILE A 187 -7.56 6.09 -0.44
C ILE A 187 -6.43 6.48 0.50
N SER A 188 -5.33 6.98 -0.06
CA SER A 188 -4.11 7.27 0.69
C SER A 188 -3.87 8.76 0.85
N THR A 189 -3.51 9.16 2.08
CA THR A 189 -3.11 10.53 2.40
C THR A 189 -1.64 10.82 2.11
N ALA A 190 -0.85 9.80 1.77
CA ALA A 190 0.59 9.95 1.49
C ALA A 190 0.91 11.03 0.46
N GLY A 191 0.11 11.14 -0.59
CA GLY A 191 0.31 12.11 -1.65
C GLY A 191 0.22 13.57 -1.20
N LEU A 192 -0.45 13.85 -0.07
CA LEU A 192 -0.50 15.19 0.52
C LEU A 192 0.87 15.66 1.03
N ARG A 193 1.71 14.72 1.43
CA ARG A 193 3.09 14.96 1.89
C ARG A 193 4.12 14.94 0.75
N ARG A 194 3.67 14.70 -0.48
CA ARG A 194 4.51 14.64 -1.68
C ARG A 194 4.35 15.90 -2.54
N PRO A 195 5.23 16.13 -3.52
CA PRO A 195 5.18 17.33 -4.37
C PRO A 195 3.83 17.57 -5.04
N VAL A 196 3.08 16.51 -5.35
CA VAL A 196 1.75 16.61 -5.96
C VAL A 196 0.71 17.25 -5.03
N GLY A 197 0.81 17.07 -3.71
CA GLY A 197 -0.10 17.65 -2.71
C GLY A 197 -1.55 17.16 -2.83
N GLU A 198 -1.77 15.95 -3.35
CA GLU A 198 -3.09 15.36 -3.61
C GLU A 198 -3.24 14.01 -2.92
N LEU A 199 -4.49 13.60 -2.61
CA LEU A 199 -4.79 12.23 -2.20
C LEU A 199 -4.55 11.25 -3.36
N TYR A 200 -4.21 10.01 -3.06
CA TYR A 200 -4.32 8.88 -3.99
C TYR A 200 -5.62 8.12 -3.71
N PRO A 201 -6.34 7.63 -4.74
CA PRO A 201 -6.21 8.00 -6.14
C PRO A 201 -7.03 9.25 -6.50
N ASP A 202 -7.00 9.61 -7.80
CA ASP A 202 -8.01 10.47 -8.41
C ASP A 202 -9.41 9.88 -8.16
N PRO A 203 -10.42 10.67 -7.73
CA PRO A 203 -11.76 10.19 -7.42
C PRO A 203 -12.42 9.41 -8.57
N ALA A 204 -12.14 9.76 -9.82
CA ALA A 204 -12.70 9.06 -10.98
C ALA A 204 -12.20 7.62 -11.11
N LEU A 205 -11.01 7.29 -10.58
CA LEU A 205 -10.49 5.91 -10.56
C LEU A 205 -11.27 5.05 -9.56
N LEU A 206 -11.83 5.62 -8.51
CA LEU A 206 -12.60 4.86 -7.50
C LEU A 206 -13.85 4.19 -8.11
N ALA A 207 -14.67 4.92 -8.86
CA ALA A 207 -15.80 4.45 -9.67
C ALA A 207 -16.66 3.33 -9.03
N GLY A 208 -16.95 3.46 -7.72
CA GLY A 208 -17.76 2.50 -6.95
C GLY A 208 -17.06 1.17 -6.59
N ARG A 209 -15.74 1.08 -6.75
CA ARG A 209 -14.95 -0.08 -6.29
C ARG A 209 -14.85 -0.09 -4.78
N PRO A 210 -14.69 -1.27 -4.13
CA PRO A 210 -14.43 -1.32 -2.69
C PRO A 210 -13.20 -0.46 -2.32
N ILE A 211 -13.25 0.22 -1.18
CA ILE A 211 -12.15 1.08 -0.72
C ILE A 211 -11.60 0.66 0.64
N THR A 212 -10.34 0.99 0.90
CA THR A 212 -9.72 1.07 2.22
C THR A 212 -9.15 2.47 2.44
N LEU A 213 -8.75 2.80 3.68
CA LEU A 213 -8.04 4.04 3.98
C LEU A 213 -6.58 3.72 4.33
N ALA A 214 -5.69 4.65 4.03
CA ALA A 214 -4.26 4.49 4.23
C ALA A 214 -3.53 5.80 4.48
N SER A 215 -2.57 5.77 5.40
CA SER A 215 -1.64 6.88 5.61
C SER A 215 -0.31 6.67 4.88
N ASP A 216 0.06 5.42 4.57
CA ASP A 216 1.40 5.05 4.12
C ASP A 216 2.46 5.59 5.09
N ALA A 217 2.22 5.31 6.39
CA ALA A 217 3.04 5.81 7.48
C ALA A 217 4.37 5.06 7.57
N HIS A 218 5.47 5.79 7.55
CA HIS A 218 6.83 5.28 7.76
C HIS A 218 7.38 5.58 9.15
N GLU A 219 6.54 6.14 10.01
CA GLU A 219 6.81 6.40 11.43
C GLU A 219 5.48 6.55 12.18
N PRO A 220 5.43 6.32 13.51
CA PRO A 220 4.18 6.36 14.28
C PRO A 220 3.43 7.69 14.14
N ALA A 221 4.14 8.80 14.04
CA ALA A 221 3.55 10.14 13.94
C ALA A 221 2.65 10.34 12.72
N LEU A 222 2.79 9.53 11.68
CA LEU A 222 2.04 9.66 10.43
C LEU A 222 0.75 8.82 10.39
N VAL A 223 0.54 7.89 11.35
CA VAL A 223 -0.66 7.03 11.38
C VAL A 223 -1.93 7.86 11.39
N GLY A 224 -2.82 7.64 10.40
CA GLY A 224 -4.08 8.37 10.28
C GLY A 224 -3.96 9.87 10.02
N GLU A 225 -2.78 10.36 9.59
CA GLU A 225 -2.59 11.77 9.26
C GLU A 225 -3.48 12.19 8.09
N ASP A 226 -4.13 13.37 8.21
CA ASP A 226 -5.04 13.92 7.21
C ASP A 226 -6.26 13.01 6.87
N PHE A 227 -6.66 12.09 7.75
CA PHE A 227 -7.80 11.19 7.48
C PHE A 227 -9.14 11.90 7.37
N ASP A 228 -9.29 13.09 7.92
CA ASP A 228 -10.44 13.96 7.66
C ASP A 228 -10.62 14.23 6.16
N ARG A 229 -9.52 14.41 5.41
CA ARG A 229 -9.53 14.62 3.95
C ARG A 229 -9.84 13.34 3.19
N ALA A 230 -9.28 12.20 3.61
CA ALA A 230 -9.58 10.89 3.01
C ALA A 230 -11.05 10.51 3.20
N LEU A 231 -11.60 10.73 4.41
CA LEU A 231 -13.00 10.50 4.72
C LEU A 231 -13.93 11.44 3.94
N ALA A 232 -13.55 12.71 3.79
CA ALA A 232 -14.31 13.66 2.97
C ALA A 232 -14.36 13.19 1.51
N LEU A 233 -13.21 12.81 0.92
CA LEU A 233 -13.15 12.26 -0.44
C LEU A 233 -14.05 11.03 -0.60
N ALA A 234 -13.97 10.07 0.35
CA ALA A 234 -14.79 8.86 0.30
C ALA A 234 -16.29 9.18 0.31
N ARG A 235 -16.73 10.07 1.22
CA ARG A 235 -18.14 10.49 1.32
C ARG A 235 -18.60 11.26 0.08
N ASP A 236 -17.79 12.17 -0.45
CA ASP A 236 -18.09 12.92 -1.67
C ASP A 236 -18.21 12.02 -2.90
N ALA A 237 -17.43 10.91 -2.93
CA ALA A 237 -17.54 9.86 -3.93
C ALA A 237 -18.69 8.86 -3.70
N GLY A 238 -19.50 9.07 -2.64
CA GLY A 238 -20.71 8.28 -2.34
C GLY A 238 -20.48 7.00 -1.54
N TYR A 239 -19.32 6.85 -0.89
CA TYR A 239 -19.05 5.68 -0.04
C TYR A 239 -19.66 5.82 1.35
N GLU A 240 -20.41 4.80 1.76
CA GLU A 240 -20.97 4.64 3.10
C GLU A 240 -20.24 3.56 3.90
N THR A 241 -19.38 2.78 3.24
CA THR A 241 -18.66 1.65 3.84
C THR A 241 -17.19 1.67 3.46
N VAL A 242 -16.38 1.04 4.32
CA VAL A 242 -14.96 0.74 4.11
C VAL A 242 -14.77 -0.76 4.12
N THR A 243 -13.82 -1.25 3.33
CA THR A 243 -13.48 -2.67 3.28
C THR A 243 -12.49 -3.02 4.40
N VAL A 244 -12.83 -4.04 5.19
CA VAL A 244 -11.97 -4.62 6.21
C VAL A 244 -11.67 -6.08 5.90
N PHE A 245 -10.55 -6.59 6.42
CA PHE A 245 -10.05 -7.91 6.07
C PHE A 245 -9.78 -8.77 7.31
N ASP A 246 -9.97 -10.09 7.13
CA ASP A 246 -9.52 -11.12 8.06
C ASP A 246 -9.17 -12.38 7.26
N ARG A 247 -7.91 -12.82 7.31
CA ARG A 247 -7.40 -13.99 6.58
C ARG A 247 -7.78 -13.95 5.08
N ARG A 248 -7.52 -12.82 4.44
CA ARG A 248 -7.81 -12.54 3.03
C ARG A 248 -9.30 -12.60 2.65
N ARG A 249 -10.18 -12.49 3.64
CA ARG A 249 -11.62 -12.38 3.42
C ARG A 249 -12.06 -10.96 3.70
N SER A 250 -12.59 -10.32 2.70
CA SER A 250 -13.11 -8.96 2.81
C SER A 250 -14.56 -8.92 3.32
N ARG A 251 -14.91 -7.88 4.06
CA ARG A 251 -16.28 -7.49 4.37
C ARG A 251 -16.40 -5.98 4.39
N GLN A 252 -17.63 -5.49 4.26
CA GLN A 252 -17.90 -4.06 4.32
C GLN A 252 -18.35 -3.69 5.74
N GLU A 253 -17.77 -2.61 6.28
CA GLU A 253 -18.14 -2.01 7.55
C GLU A 253 -18.56 -0.55 7.32
N PRO A 254 -19.49 0.00 8.12
CA PRO A 254 -19.86 1.41 8.01
C PRO A 254 -18.63 2.32 8.13
N LEU A 255 -18.50 3.27 7.20
CA LEU A 255 -17.43 4.25 7.22
C LEU A 255 -17.63 5.21 8.40
N GLY A 256 -16.60 5.38 9.22
CA GLY A 256 -16.62 6.19 10.44
C GLY A 256 -16.80 7.69 10.22
#